data_873f0ab4d24faad519cc34ace9d8db82
#
_entry.id   873f0ab4d24faad519cc34ace9d8db82
#
_cell.length_a   1.000
_cell.length_b   1.000
_cell.length_c   1.000
_cell.angle_alpha   90.00
_cell.angle_beta   90.00
_cell.angle_gamma   90.00
#
_symmetry.space_group_name_H-M   'P 1'
#
loop_
_entity.id
_entity.type
_entity.pdbx_description
1 polymer ?
#
loop_
_entity_poly.entity_id
_entity_poly.type
_entity_poly.pdbx_seq_one_letter_code
_entity_poly.pdbx_strand_id
1 'polypeptide(L)'
;MPETTANLIQDEMSQKIIDAVEEIAMEGGAATLTVTQILRKLDISNRVFYNRFPNIEEVLNIVYRNTIVKIRSALESPIDIMEDFFEYVKDVVSRSLLVSYDVKMKFNQYIFEEDSLGELNRTWWTDEIKKLIIFAKEHKLIKDVDEETLAYSIWCFCRGYNADAVARGLPKEKAVEDFKYSFSFLLEGLKI
;
A
#
# COMPACT_ATOMS: atom_id res chain seq x y z
N MET A 1 -6.50 -20.33 30.45
CA MET A 1 -7.77 -20.59 29.73
C MET A 1 -7.38 -21.07 28.36
N PRO A 2 -7.76 -22.25 27.88
CA PRO A 2 -7.43 -22.67 26.50
C PRO A 2 -8.26 -21.82 25.55
N GLU A 3 -7.58 -21.13 24.64
CA GLU A 3 -8.20 -20.49 23.47
C GLU A 3 -8.86 -21.58 22.62
N THR A 4 -10.17 -21.60 22.62
CA THR A 4 -10.95 -22.40 21.69
C THR A 4 -10.73 -21.76 20.31
N THR A 5 -9.79 -22.29 19.55
CA THR A 5 -9.71 -22.04 18.11
C THR A 5 -11.01 -22.57 17.50
N ALA A 6 -12.02 -21.73 17.43
CA ALA A 6 -13.23 -22.00 16.70
C ALA A 6 -12.80 -22.31 15.25
N ASN A 7 -13.20 -23.47 14.73
CA ASN A 7 -12.99 -23.83 13.34
C ASN A 7 -13.82 -22.85 12.48
N LEU A 8 -13.20 -21.73 12.08
CA LEU A 8 -13.85 -20.71 11.27
C LEU A 8 -14.11 -21.27 9.88
N ILE A 9 -15.31 -21.03 9.36
CA ILE A 9 -15.73 -21.48 8.04
C ILE A 9 -15.07 -20.60 6.98
N GLN A 10 -14.42 -21.24 6.01
CA GLN A 10 -13.87 -20.58 4.83
C GLN A 10 -14.64 -21.06 3.60
N ASP A 11 -15.52 -20.22 3.05
CA ASP A 11 -16.41 -20.55 1.94
C ASP A 11 -16.71 -19.31 1.07
N GLU A 12 -17.58 -19.46 0.07
CA GLU A 12 -18.03 -18.36 -0.81
C GLU A 12 -18.66 -17.21 -0.02
N MET A 13 -19.32 -17.48 1.09
CA MET A 13 -19.89 -16.44 1.94
C MET A 13 -18.80 -15.65 2.67
N SER A 14 -17.67 -16.28 3.03
CA SER A 14 -16.52 -15.60 3.58
C SER A 14 -15.97 -14.58 2.57
N GLN A 15 -15.88 -14.93 1.28
CA GLN A 15 -15.46 -14.00 0.25
C GLN A 15 -16.46 -12.86 0.05
N LYS A 16 -17.77 -13.14 0.03
CA LYS A 16 -18.81 -12.09 -0.05
C LYS A 16 -18.73 -11.10 1.11
N ILE A 17 -18.40 -11.56 2.32
CA ILE A 17 -18.19 -10.68 3.48
C ILE A 17 -16.97 -9.79 3.26
N ILE A 18 -15.85 -10.34 2.78
CA ILE A 18 -14.63 -9.57 2.48
C ILE A 18 -14.92 -8.51 1.42
N ASP A 19 -15.58 -8.89 0.32
CA ASP A 19 -15.93 -7.97 -0.78
C ASP A 19 -16.85 -6.84 -0.30
N ALA A 20 -17.86 -7.16 0.53
CA ALA A 20 -18.77 -6.17 1.10
C ALA A 20 -18.05 -5.20 2.05
N VAL A 21 -17.07 -5.67 2.83
CA VAL A 21 -16.23 -4.84 3.69
C VAL A 21 -15.36 -3.92 2.86
N GLU A 22 -14.71 -4.44 1.79
CA GLU A 22 -13.92 -3.63 0.86
C GLU A 22 -14.77 -2.52 0.26
N GLU A 23 -15.96 -2.83 -0.25
CA GLU A 23 -16.87 -1.87 -0.87
C GLU A 23 -17.33 -0.78 0.11
N ILE A 24 -17.81 -1.16 1.32
CA ILE A 24 -18.26 -0.20 2.33
C ILE A 24 -17.07 0.68 2.80
N ALA A 25 -15.90 0.08 3.01
CA ALA A 25 -14.71 0.82 3.41
C ALA A 25 -14.23 1.79 2.33
N MET A 26 -14.39 1.43 1.05
CA MET A 26 -14.08 2.28 -0.09
C MET A 26 -15.04 3.47 -0.22
N GLU A 27 -16.30 3.33 0.17
CA GLU A 27 -17.30 4.39 0.12
C GLU A 27 -17.23 5.33 1.33
N GLY A 28 -17.19 4.78 2.53
CA GLY A 28 -17.38 5.53 3.79
C GLY A 28 -16.15 5.58 4.72
N GLY A 29 -15.09 4.86 4.38
CA GLY A 29 -13.91 4.71 5.23
C GLY A 29 -14.04 3.57 6.26
N ALA A 30 -12.91 2.91 6.57
CA ALA A 30 -12.89 1.78 7.51
C ALA A 30 -13.25 2.14 8.94
N ALA A 31 -12.98 3.40 9.37
CA ALA A 31 -13.23 3.85 10.74
C ALA A 31 -14.72 3.88 11.12
N THR A 32 -15.61 3.99 10.14
CA THR A 32 -17.07 4.05 10.37
C THR A 32 -17.78 2.73 10.11
N LEU A 33 -17.02 1.71 9.67
CA LEU A 33 -17.57 0.42 9.29
C LEU A 33 -17.99 -0.39 10.51
N THR A 34 -19.19 -0.98 10.43
CA THR A 34 -19.78 -1.79 11.49
C THR A 34 -20.26 -3.12 10.96
N VAL A 35 -20.25 -4.17 11.79
CA VAL A 35 -20.84 -5.47 11.46
C VAL A 35 -22.29 -5.32 10.99
N THR A 36 -23.08 -4.44 11.61
CA THR A 36 -24.48 -4.20 11.23
C THR A 36 -24.63 -3.74 9.77
N GLN A 37 -23.72 -2.93 9.25
CA GLN A 37 -23.75 -2.50 7.83
C GLN A 37 -23.53 -3.70 6.91
N ILE A 38 -22.58 -4.58 7.26
CA ILE A 38 -22.29 -5.80 6.50
C ILE A 38 -23.48 -6.74 6.48
N LEU A 39 -24.08 -7.00 7.67
CA LEU A 39 -25.26 -7.85 7.81
C LEU A 39 -26.41 -7.35 6.94
N ARG A 40 -26.67 -6.04 6.95
CA ARG A 40 -27.73 -5.42 6.15
C ARG A 40 -27.44 -5.51 4.65
N LYS A 41 -26.19 -5.25 4.25
CA LYS A 41 -25.78 -5.27 2.84
C LYS A 41 -25.93 -6.67 2.22
N LEU A 42 -25.60 -7.71 2.99
CA LEU A 42 -25.61 -9.10 2.53
C LEU A 42 -26.87 -9.86 2.91
N ASP A 43 -27.79 -9.26 3.65
CA ASP A 43 -28.99 -9.91 4.22
C ASP A 43 -28.66 -11.19 4.99
N ILE A 44 -27.66 -11.11 5.89
CA ILE A 44 -27.19 -12.25 6.70
C ILE A 44 -27.34 -11.99 8.20
N SER A 45 -27.38 -13.07 8.98
CA SER A 45 -27.45 -12.97 10.44
C SER A 45 -26.06 -12.83 11.08
N ASN A 46 -26.02 -12.36 12.34
CA ASN A 46 -24.83 -12.34 13.18
C ASN A 46 -24.11 -13.70 13.21
N ARG A 47 -24.86 -14.78 13.31
CA ARG A 47 -24.30 -16.12 13.34
C ARG A 47 -23.52 -16.47 12.07
N VAL A 48 -23.99 -16.02 10.91
CA VAL A 48 -23.31 -16.25 9.62
C VAL A 48 -21.96 -15.54 9.60
N PHE A 49 -21.92 -14.30 10.10
CA PHE A 49 -20.69 -13.50 10.20
C PHE A 49 -19.71 -14.14 11.19
N TYR A 50 -20.10 -14.33 12.45
CA TYR A 50 -19.21 -14.77 13.52
C TYR A 50 -18.75 -16.23 13.41
N ASN A 51 -19.42 -17.06 12.61
CA ASN A 51 -18.91 -18.39 12.24
C ASN A 51 -17.70 -18.31 11.28
N ARG A 52 -17.43 -17.16 10.65
CA ARG A 52 -16.39 -16.96 9.64
C ARG A 52 -15.29 -16.02 10.09
N PHE A 53 -15.65 -15.00 10.83
CA PHE A 53 -14.72 -13.99 11.31
C PHE A 53 -14.98 -13.67 12.79
N PRO A 54 -13.95 -13.65 13.64
CA PRO A 54 -14.11 -13.39 15.07
C PRO A 54 -14.53 -11.94 15.35
N ASN A 55 -14.12 -11.02 14.50
CA ASN A 55 -14.42 -9.59 14.59
C ASN A 55 -14.26 -8.92 13.22
N ILE A 56 -14.56 -7.64 13.14
CA ILE A 56 -14.47 -6.85 11.91
C ILE A 56 -13.03 -6.50 11.54
N GLU A 57 -12.17 -6.37 12.54
CA GLU A 57 -10.75 -6.05 12.37
C GLU A 57 -10.04 -7.14 11.57
N GLU A 58 -10.39 -8.42 11.80
CA GLU A 58 -9.82 -9.52 11.03
C GLU A 58 -10.20 -9.45 9.55
N VAL A 59 -11.44 -9.05 9.24
CA VAL A 59 -11.86 -8.86 7.84
C VAL A 59 -11.14 -7.67 7.22
N LEU A 60 -11.03 -6.57 7.94
CA LEU A 60 -10.28 -5.37 7.48
C LEU A 60 -8.81 -5.70 7.21
N ASN A 61 -8.17 -6.50 8.06
CA ASN A 61 -6.81 -6.97 7.84
C ASN A 61 -6.66 -7.78 6.55
N ILE A 62 -7.65 -8.63 6.23
CA ILE A 62 -7.64 -9.40 4.97
C ILE A 62 -7.79 -8.45 3.77
N VAL A 63 -8.77 -7.54 3.80
CA VAL A 63 -8.99 -6.53 2.76
C VAL A 63 -7.72 -5.71 2.53
N TYR A 64 -7.09 -5.28 3.61
CA TYR A 64 -5.85 -4.53 3.56
C TYR A 64 -4.72 -5.32 2.86
N ARG A 65 -4.46 -6.58 3.29
CA ARG A 65 -3.45 -7.45 2.66
C ARG A 65 -3.71 -7.64 1.17
N ASN A 66 -4.97 -7.88 0.78
CA ASN A 66 -5.36 -8.01 -0.62
C ASN A 66 -5.07 -6.72 -1.41
N THR A 67 -5.31 -5.57 -0.80
CA THR A 67 -5.02 -4.26 -1.42
C THR A 67 -3.52 -4.07 -1.63
N ILE A 68 -2.69 -4.42 -0.63
CA ILE A 68 -1.22 -4.35 -0.77
C ILE A 68 -0.72 -5.27 -1.89
N VAL A 69 -1.27 -6.48 -2.01
CA VAL A 69 -0.93 -7.39 -3.12
C VAL A 69 -1.29 -6.76 -4.47
N LYS A 70 -2.49 -6.17 -4.61
CA LYS A 70 -2.91 -5.46 -5.84
C LYS A 70 -1.95 -4.30 -6.17
N ILE A 71 -1.53 -3.50 -5.16
CA ILE A 71 -0.57 -2.40 -5.34
C ILE A 71 0.76 -2.95 -5.87
N ARG A 72 1.30 -3.98 -5.24
CA ARG A 72 2.58 -4.59 -5.63
C ARG A 72 2.52 -5.12 -7.06
N SER A 73 1.48 -5.88 -7.41
CA SER A 73 1.31 -6.40 -8.77
C SER A 73 1.19 -5.31 -9.84
N ALA A 74 0.60 -4.16 -9.50
CA ALA A 74 0.50 -3.03 -10.43
C ALA A 74 1.85 -2.35 -10.70
N LEU A 75 2.86 -2.57 -9.84
CA LEU A 75 4.21 -2.04 -9.99
C LEU A 75 5.15 -2.98 -10.76
N GLU A 76 4.79 -4.27 -10.87
CA GLU A 76 5.59 -5.31 -11.55
C GLU A 76 5.47 -5.27 -13.09
N SER A 77 4.87 -4.24 -13.68
CA SER A 77 4.74 -4.14 -15.14
C SER A 77 6.11 -4.06 -15.80
N PRO A 78 6.45 -4.95 -16.74
CA PRO A 78 7.70 -4.88 -17.47
C PRO A 78 7.69 -3.63 -18.35
N ILE A 79 8.59 -2.71 -18.09
CA ILE A 79 8.84 -1.52 -18.91
C ILE A 79 10.25 -1.66 -19.45
N ASP A 80 10.46 -1.22 -20.69
CA ASP A 80 11.80 -1.10 -21.24
C ASP A 80 12.53 0.03 -20.49
N ILE A 81 13.24 -0.39 -19.42
CA ILE A 81 13.94 0.48 -18.49
C ILE A 81 15.08 1.23 -19.21
N MET A 82 15.48 0.80 -20.39
CA MET A 82 16.68 1.31 -21.08
C MET A 82 16.45 2.65 -21.81
N GLU A 83 15.22 2.97 -22.24
CA GLU A 83 14.98 4.19 -23.01
C GLU A 83 15.00 5.46 -22.14
N ASP A 84 14.46 5.41 -20.92
CA ASP A 84 14.57 6.52 -19.96
C ASP A 84 14.40 6.04 -18.51
N PHE A 85 15.47 5.52 -17.93
CA PHE A 85 15.48 5.00 -16.56
C PHE A 85 14.91 5.98 -15.52
N PHE A 86 15.27 7.26 -15.61
CA PHE A 86 14.86 8.24 -14.59
C PHE A 86 13.37 8.61 -14.70
N GLU A 87 12.84 8.67 -15.91
CA GLU A 87 11.39 8.86 -16.13
C GLU A 87 10.62 7.62 -15.67
N TYR A 88 11.13 6.42 -15.96
CA TYR A 88 10.56 5.18 -15.45
C TYR A 88 10.47 5.17 -13.93
N VAL A 89 11.56 5.50 -13.22
CA VAL A 89 11.57 5.55 -11.75
C VAL A 89 10.57 6.58 -11.23
N LYS A 90 10.51 7.78 -11.84
CA LYS A 90 9.51 8.80 -11.46
C LYS A 90 8.08 8.31 -11.63
N ASP A 91 7.80 7.61 -12.72
CA ASP A 91 6.46 7.09 -12.99
C ASP A 91 6.06 5.96 -12.05
N VAL A 92 6.96 5.01 -11.77
CA VAL A 92 6.71 3.92 -10.81
C VAL A 92 6.39 4.48 -9.42
N VAL A 93 7.22 5.39 -8.93
CA VAL A 93 7.04 5.96 -7.59
C VAL A 93 5.78 6.83 -7.53
N SER A 94 5.46 7.56 -8.60
CA SER A 94 4.24 8.37 -8.67
C SER A 94 2.98 7.51 -8.72
N ARG A 95 2.99 6.40 -9.44
CA ARG A 95 1.87 5.43 -9.44
C ARG A 95 1.67 4.80 -8.07
N SER A 96 2.76 4.44 -7.39
CA SER A 96 2.71 3.94 -6.01
C SER A 96 2.07 4.96 -5.06
N LEU A 97 2.43 6.24 -5.19
CA LEU A 97 1.83 7.33 -4.43
C LEU A 97 0.33 7.46 -4.73
N LEU A 98 -0.07 7.45 -6.01
CA LEU A 98 -1.48 7.55 -6.42
C LEU A 98 -2.33 6.44 -5.81
N VAL A 99 -1.89 5.20 -5.96
CA VAL A 99 -2.63 4.05 -5.41
C VAL A 99 -2.66 4.11 -3.88
N SER A 100 -1.54 4.40 -3.24
CA SER A 100 -1.49 4.55 -1.79
C SER A 100 -2.37 5.70 -1.30
N TYR A 101 -2.47 6.79 -2.07
CA TYR A 101 -3.32 7.93 -1.75
C TYR A 101 -4.80 7.54 -1.75
N ASP A 102 -5.25 6.83 -2.79
CA ASP A 102 -6.61 6.33 -2.89
C ASP A 102 -6.94 5.35 -1.77
N VAL A 103 -6.04 4.43 -1.46
CA VAL A 103 -6.19 3.48 -0.35
C VAL A 103 -6.25 4.21 1.00
N LYS A 104 -5.35 5.15 1.26
CA LYS A 104 -5.29 5.89 2.53
C LYS A 104 -6.51 6.77 2.78
N MET A 105 -7.03 7.41 1.75
CA MET A 105 -8.24 8.23 1.90
C MET A 105 -9.46 7.39 2.29
N LYS A 106 -9.47 6.12 1.92
CA LYS A 106 -10.60 5.21 2.10
C LYS A 106 -10.45 4.25 3.27
N PHE A 107 -9.21 3.85 3.58
CA PHE A 107 -8.91 3.00 4.73
C PHE A 107 -8.37 3.81 5.91
N ASN A 108 -8.72 3.38 7.10
CA ASN A 108 -8.30 4.04 8.32
C ASN A 108 -6.76 4.21 8.34
N GLN A 109 -6.33 5.45 8.52
CA GLN A 109 -4.92 5.85 8.60
C GLN A 109 -4.13 4.99 9.60
N TYR A 110 -4.77 4.55 10.68
CA TYR A 110 -4.17 3.70 11.72
C TYR A 110 -3.68 2.35 11.20
N ILE A 111 -4.50 1.60 10.44
CA ILE A 111 -4.11 0.28 9.90
C ILE A 111 -2.94 0.42 8.92
N PHE A 112 -2.98 1.48 8.12
CA PHE A 112 -1.90 1.75 7.17
C PHE A 112 -0.59 2.14 7.87
N GLU A 113 -0.65 2.93 8.94
CA GLU A 113 0.54 3.34 9.68
C GLU A 113 1.20 2.15 10.38
N GLU A 114 0.44 1.25 11.00
CA GLU A 114 0.99 0.04 11.62
C GLU A 114 1.68 -0.87 10.60
N ASP A 115 1.05 -1.17 9.46
CA ASP A 115 1.65 -2.07 8.47
C ASP A 115 2.79 -1.40 7.69
N SER A 116 2.68 -0.11 7.40
CA SER A 116 3.77 0.62 6.73
C SER A 116 5.04 0.70 7.59
N LEU A 117 4.91 0.56 8.91
CA LEU A 117 6.01 0.40 9.86
C LEU A 117 6.44 -1.08 9.99
N GLY A 118 5.63 -2.02 9.50
CA GLY A 118 5.92 -3.44 9.55
C GLY A 118 7.21 -3.79 8.82
N GLU A 119 8.04 -4.65 9.43
CA GLU A 119 9.34 -5.04 8.88
C GLU A 119 9.21 -5.69 7.49
N LEU A 120 8.20 -6.54 7.29
CA LEU A 120 7.96 -7.21 6.01
C LEU A 120 7.65 -6.22 4.88
N ASN A 121 6.86 -5.19 5.16
CA ASN A 121 6.53 -4.18 4.15
C ASN A 121 7.75 -3.30 3.85
N ARG A 122 8.48 -2.87 4.87
CA ARG A 122 9.72 -2.11 4.71
C ARG A 122 10.75 -2.88 3.87
N THR A 123 11.01 -4.14 4.23
CA THR A 123 11.97 -5.01 3.54
C THR A 123 11.59 -5.17 2.07
N TRP A 124 10.33 -5.47 1.78
CA TRP A 124 9.88 -5.61 0.39
C TRP A 124 10.15 -4.34 -0.45
N TRP A 125 9.77 -3.16 0.08
CA TRP A 125 9.99 -1.90 -0.65
C TRP A 125 11.47 -1.55 -0.81
N THR A 126 12.27 -1.73 0.23
CA THR A 126 13.71 -1.45 0.15
C THR A 126 14.41 -2.41 -0.80
N ASP A 127 14.01 -3.68 -0.86
CA ASP A 127 14.56 -4.65 -1.81
C ASP A 127 14.22 -4.29 -3.27
N GLU A 128 12.98 -3.85 -3.56
CA GLU A 128 12.60 -3.40 -4.90
C GLU A 128 13.38 -2.13 -5.32
N ILE A 129 13.51 -1.16 -4.43
CA ILE A 129 14.31 0.05 -4.69
C ILE A 129 15.78 -0.31 -4.92
N LYS A 130 16.33 -1.22 -4.11
CA LYS A 130 17.70 -1.68 -4.23
C LYS A 130 17.98 -2.34 -5.58
N LYS A 131 17.04 -3.15 -6.11
CA LYS A 131 17.18 -3.73 -7.46
C LYS A 131 17.35 -2.64 -8.53
N LEU A 132 16.59 -1.55 -8.45
CA LEU A 132 16.69 -0.42 -9.37
C LEU A 132 18.03 0.33 -9.21
N ILE A 133 18.53 0.49 -7.99
CA ILE A 133 19.83 1.12 -7.73
C ILE A 133 20.96 0.27 -8.30
N ILE A 134 20.95 -1.05 -8.07
CA ILE A 134 21.95 -1.97 -8.60
C ILE A 134 21.94 -1.91 -10.13
N PHE A 135 20.77 -2.01 -10.76
CA PHE A 135 20.62 -1.87 -12.21
C PHE A 135 21.25 -0.57 -12.73
N ALA A 136 20.93 0.56 -12.10
CA ALA A 136 21.45 1.86 -12.51
C ALA A 136 22.98 1.97 -12.37
N LYS A 137 23.57 1.37 -11.32
CA LYS A 137 25.03 1.30 -11.13
C LYS A 137 25.69 0.45 -12.21
N GLU A 138 25.17 -0.73 -12.49
CA GLU A 138 25.69 -1.64 -13.51
C GLU A 138 25.70 -1.00 -14.92
N HIS A 139 24.69 -0.18 -15.22
CA HIS A 139 24.55 0.56 -16.46
C HIS A 139 25.23 1.95 -16.45
N LYS A 140 25.92 2.30 -15.36
CA LYS A 140 26.61 3.60 -15.20
C LYS A 140 25.67 4.80 -15.37
N LEU A 141 24.46 4.69 -14.91
CA LEU A 141 23.47 5.78 -14.95
C LEU A 141 23.57 6.68 -13.72
N ILE A 142 24.09 6.15 -12.61
CA ILE A 142 24.23 6.86 -11.34
C ILE A 142 25.64 6.73 -10.76
N LYS A 143 25.98 7.65 -9.87
CA LYS A 143 27.21 7.62 -9.08
C LYS A 143 27.33 6.32 -8.28
N ASP A 144 28.54 5.98 -7.88
CA ASP A 144 28.74 4.90 -6.91
C ASP A 144 28.20 5.32 -5.53
N VAL A 145 27.26 4.55 -5.03
CA VAL A 145 26.52 4.81 -3.79
C VAL A 145 26.37 3.51 -2.99
N ASP A 146 26.18 3.63 -1.71
CA ASP A 146 25.75 2.50 -0.86
C ASP A 146 24.27 2.19 -1.12
N GLU A 147 24.00 1.01 -1.68
CA GLU A 147 22.66 0.61 -2.13
C GLU A 147 21.67 0.48 -0.99
N GLU A 148 22.09 -0.06 0.15
CA GLU A 148 21.22 -0.27 1.32
C GLU A 148 20.77 1.07 1.91
N THR A 149 21.75 1.95 2.15
CA THR A 149 21.49 3.28 2.73
C THR A 149 20.62 4.12 1.81
N LEU A 150 20.91 4.10 0.50
CA LEU A 150 20.14 4.87 -0.48
C LEU A 150 18.72 4.30 -0.64
N ALA A 151 18.55 2.99 -0.73
CA ALA A 151 17.23 2.36 -0.83
C ALA A 151 16.36 2.69 0.39
N TYR A 152 16.93 2.61 1.58
CA TYR A 152 16.24 2.97 2.81
C TYR A 152 15.87 4.47 2.84
N SER A 153 16.77 5.35 2.41
CA SER A 153 16.54 6.79 2.38
C SER A 153 15.42 7.17 1.41
N ILE A 154 15.40 6.56 0.22
CA ILE A 154 14.33 6.75 -0.77
C ILE A 154 12.99 6.26 -0.20
N TRP A 155 12.96 5.07 0.41
CA TRP A 155 11.77 4.55 1.05
C TRP A 155 11.24 5.48 2.14
N CYS A 156 12.12 6.00 3.01
CA CYS A 156 11.75 6.97 4.06
C CYS A 156 11.13 8.24 3.48
N PHE A 157 11.74 8.79 2.41
CA PHE A 157 11.21 9.96 1.73
C PHE A 157 9.81 9.71 1.16
N CYS A 158 9.66 8.65 0.37
CA CYS A 158 8.39 8.31 -0.27
C CYS A 158 7.28 8.05 0.77
N ARG A 159 7.60 7.27 1.80
CA ARG A 159 6.66 6.95 2.88
C ARG A 159 6.26 8.18 3.67
N GLY A 160 7.24 8.98 4.09
CA GLY A 160 7.00 10.19 4.89
C GLY A 160 6.16 11.21 4.13
N TYR A 161 6.51 11.46 2.87
CA TYR A 161 5.74 12.36 2.01
C TYR A 161 4.28 11.89 1.86
N ASN A 162 4.10 10.60 1.55
CA ASN A 162 2.78 10.01 1.37
C ASN A 162 1.93 10.11 2.65
N ALA A 163 2.51 9.77 3.81
CA ALA A 163 1.83 9.86 5.09
C ALA A 163 1.38 11.29 5.42
N ASP A 164 2.26 12.27 5.23
CA ASP A 164 1.96 13.68 5.52
C ASP A 164 0.91 14.26 4.54
N ALA A 165 1.06 13.99 3.24
CA ALA A 165 0.12 14.45 2.22
C ALA A 165 -1.32 13.97 2.49
N VAL A 166 -1.46 12.69 2.84
CA VAL A 166 -2.78 12.11 3.20
C VAL A 166 -3.30 12.68 4.51
N ALA A 167 -2.46 12.77 5.56
CA ALA A 167 -2.86 13.28 6.86
C ALA A 167 -3.35 14.74 6.81
N ARG A 168 -2.75 15.56 5.94
CA ARG A 168 -3.17 16.96 5.73
C ARG A 168 -4.33 17.09 4.74
N GLY A 169 -4.76 16.02 4.10
CA GLY A 169 -5.81 16.07 3.09
C GLY A 169 -5.43 16.92 1.86
N LEU A 170 -4.15 16.89 1.44
CA LEU A 170 -3.75 17.59 0.22
C LEU A 170 -4.54 17.05 -0.98
N PRO A 171 -4.96 17.91 -1.93
CA PRO A 171 -5.53 17.45 -3.18
C PRO A 171 -4.56 16.47 -3.89
N LYS A 172 -5.08 15.35 -4.37
CA LYS A 172 -4.30 14.25 -4.94
C LYS A 172 -3.35 14.72 -6.05
N GLU A 173 -3.86 15.54 -6.98
CA GLU A 173 -3.10 16.09 -8.10
C GLU A 173 -1.93 16.95 -7.61
N LYS A 174 -2.20 17.79 -6.62
CA LYS A 174 -1.19 18.66 -6.01
C LYS A 174 -0.11 17.85 -5.28
N ALA A 175 -0.52 16.82 -4.53
CA ALA A 175 0.42 15.94 -3.84
C ALA A 175 1.36 15.23 -4.81
N VAL A 176 0.84 14.75 -5.95
CA VAL A 176 1.65 14.07 -6.98
C VAL A 176 2.60 15.04 -7.68
N GLU A 177 2.13 16.24 -8.01
CA GLU A 177 2.96 17.29 -8.64
C GLU A 177 4.14 17.68 -7.74
N ASP A 178 3.86 18.01 -6.49
CA ASP A 178 4.89 18.41 -5.51
C ASP A 178 5.86 17.26 -5.21
N PHE A 179 5.35 16.03 -5.15
CA PHE A 179 6.18 14.83 -5.00
C PHE A 179 7.14 14.67 -6.18
N LYS A 180 6.63 14.68 -7.41
CA LYS A 180 7.46 14.57 -8.63
C LYS A 180 8.54 15.64 -8.68
N TYR A 181 8.18 16.87 -8.36
CA TYR A 181 9.12 17.98 -8.28
C TYR A 181 10.24 17.70 -7.27
N SER A 182 9.88 17.37 -6.03
CA SER A 182 10.87 17.12 -4.97
C SER A 182 11.74 15.90 -5.24
N PHE A 183 11.12 14.82 -5.74
CA PHE A 183 11.82 13.57 -6.07
C PHE A 183 12.80 13.74 -7.24
N SER A 184 12.51 14.65 -8.18
CA SER A 184 13.44 14.94 -9.29
C SER A 184 14.80 15.44 -8.81
N PHE A 185 14.88 16.20 -7.73
CA PHE A 185 16.16 16.65 -7.15
C PHE A 185 16.97 15.50 -6.55
N LEU A 186 16.29 14.51 -5.94
CA LEU A 186 16.99 13.31 -5.47
C LEU A 186 17.61 12.55 -6.65
N LEU A 187 16.86 12.37 -7.74
CA LEU A 187 17.34 11.68 -8.92
C LEU A 187 18.47 12.44 -9.62
N GLU A 188 18.34 13.78 -9.77
CA GLU A 188 19.41 14.62 -10.36
C GLU A 188 20.70 14.53 -9.53
N GLY A 189 20.59 14.49 -8.20
CA GLY A 189 21.76 14.32 -7.33
C GLY A 189 22.49 12.99 -7.51
N LEU A 190 21.82 11.97 -8.02
CA LEU A 190 22.41 10.64 -8.29
C LEU A 190 23.07 10.52 -9.65
N LYS A 191 22.67 11.29 -10.66
CA LYS A 191 23.22 11.23 -12.02
C LYS A 191 24.73 11.45 -12.04
N ILE A 192 25.40 10.76 -12.97
CA ILE A 192 26.84 10.94 -13.25
C ILE A 192 27.06 12.25 -14.00
#